data_289693e9768e61df55fb6e51098a7bee
#
_entry.id   289693e9768e61df55fb6e51098a7bee
#
_cell.length_a   1.000
_cell.length_b   1.000
_cell.length_c   1.000
_cell.angle_alpha   90.00
_cell.angle_beta   90.00
_cell.angle_gamma   90.00
#
_symmetry.space_group_name_H-M   'P 1'
#
loop_
_entity.id
_entity.type
_entity.pdbx_description
1 polymer ?
#
loop_
_entity_poly.entity_id
_entity_poly.type
_entity_poly.pdbx_seq_one_letter_code
_entity_poly.pdbx_strand_id
1 'polypeptide(L)'
;ANKEGFTTIVVTKEETNYSSIAQVTVLPEGVEIEPMALTAGSHTVILKADGTVWSYGINSSYELGDGTTTSSDMPIKVKFPEGTIIKQIAVGNTHNLALDSEGNVWGWGANSNNALGTITARVPVKLGLTGIKKIAANNDQSMALTNDGYVYVWGLNNNGELGIRTYEKVTKPTLLPYINSVLDIS
;
A
#
# COMPACT_ATOMS: atom_id res chain seq x y z
N ALA A 1 16.10 33.39 2.19
CA ALA A 1 16.96 32.49 1.44
C ALA A 1 16.09 31.41 0.85
N ASN A 2 15.85 31.42 -0.48
CA ASN A 2 15.21 30.31 -1.18
C ASN A 2 16.15 29.10 -1.07
N LYS A 3 15.72 28.05 -0.39
CA LYS A 3 16.32 26.74 -0.59
C LYS A 3 15.91 26.27 -1.97
N GLU A 4 16.85 26.17 -2.90
CA GLU A 4 16.65 25.44 -4.13
C GLU A 4 16.52 23.96 -3.75
N GLY A 5 15.27 23.48 -3.66
CA GLY A 5 14.95 22.09 -3.50
C GLY A 5 15.01 21.39 -4.86
N PHE A 6 15.69 20.26 -4.94
CA PHE A 6 15.60 19.41 -6.12
C PHE A 6 14.25 18.68 -6.10
N THR A 7 13.49 18.82 -7.17
CA THR A 7 12.21 18.14 -7.35
C THR A 7 12.37 17.10 -8.45
N THR A 8 12.00 15.87 -8.18
CA THR A 8 12.01 14.81 -9.19
C THR A 8 10.83 15.02 -10.16
N ILE A 9 11.12 15.11 -11.44
CA ILE A 9 10.11 15.19 -12.50
C ILE A 9 10.02 13.83 -13.17
N VAL A 10 8.86 13.18 -13.06
CA VAL A 10 8.58 11.93 -13.77
C VAL A 10 7.74 12.22 -14.99
N VAL A 11 8.23 11.82 -16.16
CA VAL A 11 7.51 11.95 -17.43
C VAL A 11 7.05 10.58 -17.87
N THR A 12 5.74 10.36 -17.95
CA THR A 12 5.14 9.14 -18.51
C THR A 12 4.51 9.45 -19.86
N LYS A 13 4.67 8.54 -20.82
CA LYS A 13 4.02 8.63 -22.12
C LYS A 13 2.86 7.65 -22.16
N GLU A 14 1.65 8.16 -22.36
CA GLU A 14 0.48 7.33 -22.64
C GLU A 14 0.17 7.41 -24.16
N GLU A 15 0.05 6.24 -24.80
CA GLU A 15 -0.37 6.15 -26.20
C GLU A 15 -1.85 5.85 -26.25
N THR A 16 -2.62 6.77 -26.81
CA THR A 16 -4.02 6.55 -27.21
C THR A 16 -4.06 6.36 -28.71
N ASN A 17 -5.14 5.79 -29.25
CA ASN A 17 -5.25 5.40 -30.66
C ASN A 17 -4.92 6.50 -31.70
N TYR A 18 -4.80 7.78 -31.30
CA TYR A 18 -4.56 8.91 -32.21
C TYR A 18 -3.67 10.01 -31.64
N SER A 19 -3.22 9.93 -30.38
CA SER A 19 -2.34 10.95 -29.79
C SER A 19 -1.47 10.37 -28.69
N SER A 20 -0.26 10.93 -28.52
CA SER A 20 0.59 10.67 -27.36
C SER A 20 0.42 11.82 -26.39
N ILE A 21 0.05 11.52 -25.15
CA ILE A 21 -0.01 12.50 -24.07
C ILE A 21 1.17 12.25 -23.15
N ALA A 22 2.03 13.25 -22.94
CA ALA A 22 3.04 13.22 -21.91
C ALA A 22 2.43 13.76 -20.61
N GLN A 23 2.25 12.91 -19.61
CA GLN A 23 1.89 13.33 -18.28
C GLN A 23 3.15 13.60 -17.47
N VAL A 24 3.26 14.79 -16.89
CA VAL A 24 4.37 15.17 -16.02
C VAL A 24 3.85 15.18 -14.58
N THR A 25 4.40 14.31 -13.75
CA THR A 25 4.15 14.32 -12.30
C THR A 25 5.38 14.90 -11.62
N VAL A 26 5.20 15.93 -10.82
CA VAL A 26 6.25 16.52 -9.98
C VAL A 26 6.14 15.90 -8.60
N LEU A 27 7.15 15.12 -8.20
CA LEU A 27 7.21 14.53 -6.86
C LEU A 27 7.68 15.58 -5.86
N PRO A 28 7.18 15.53 -4.60
CA PRO A 28 7.71 16.36 -3.52
C PRO A 28 9.22 16.13 -3.33
N GLU A 29 9.90 17.15 -2.79
CA GLU A 29 11.34 17.06 -2.50
C GLU A 29 11.65 15.86 -1.60
N GLY A 30 12.66 15.07 -1.97
CA GLY A 30 13.10 13.89 -1.23
C GLY A 30 12.20 12.65 -1.36
N VAL A 31 11.17 12.70 -2.23
CA VAL A 31 10.37 11.51 -2.54
C VAL A 31 10.99 10.77 -3.72
N GLU A 32 11.50 9.58 -3.43
CA GLU A 32 11.94 8.62 -4.44
C GLU A 32 10.93 7.46 -4.50
N ILE A 33 10.59 7.03 -5.71
CA ILE A 33 9.67 5.92 -5.95
C ILE A 33 10.40 4.90 -6.80
N GLU A 34 10.57 3.69 -6.26
CA GLU A 34 11.01 2.53 -7.02
C GLU A 34 9.77 1.84 -7.61
N PRO A 35 9.59 1.88 -8.94
CA PRO A 35 8.47 1.18 -9.58
C PRO A 35 8.56 -0.31 -9.31
N MET A 36 7.44 -0.92 -8.93
CA MET A 36 7.39 -2.35 -8.62
C MET A 36 6.05 -2.96 -9.02
N ALA A 37 6.05 -4.27 -9.26
CA ALA A 37 4.86 -5.07 -9.41
C ALA A 37 4.89 -6.21 -8.39
N LEU A 38 3.83 -6.34 -7.61
CA LEU A 38 3.67 -7.41 -6.60
C LEU A 38 2.44 -8.22 -6.93
N THR A 39 2.59 -9.53 -6.88
CA THR A 39 1.49 -10.49 -7.07
C THR A 39 1.36 -11.35 -5.82
N ALA A 40 0.14 -11.43 -5.28
CA ALA A 40 -0.21 -12.38 -4.24
C ALA A 40 -1.64 -12.91 -4.47
N GLY A 41 -1.90 -14.15 -4.09
CA GLY A 41 -3.16 -14.78 -4.39
C GLY A 41 -3.43 -14.80 -5.90
N SER A 42 -4.49 -14.11 -6.33
CA SER A 42 -4.94 -14.10 -7.73
C SER A 42 -5.06 -12.70 -8.33
N HIS A 43 -4.35 -11.73 -7.78
CA HIS A 43 -4.29 -10.36 -8.32
C HIS A 43 -2.86 -9.79 -8.27
N THR A 44 -2.63 -8.79 -9.07
CA THR A 44 -1.34 -8.07 -9.16
C THR A 44 -1.57 -6.58 -8.93
N VAL A 45 -0.68 -5.95 -8.19
CA VAL A 45 -0.65 -4.51 -7.97
C VAL A 45 0.67 -3.94 -8.47
N ILE A 46 0.62 -2.83 -9.19
CA ILE A 46 1.76 -2.16 -9.80
C ILE A 46 1.84 -0.74 -9.25
N LEU A 47 3.00 -0.37 -8.74
CA LEU A 47 3.38 1.01 -8.42
C LEU A 47 4.21 1.57 -9.56
N LYS A 48 3.77 2.69 -10.14
CA LYS A 48 4.51 3.40 -11.19
C LYS A 48 5.41 4.49 -10.59
N ALA A 49 6.42 4.89 -11.35
CA ALA A 49 7.35 5.95 -10.96
C ALA A 49 6.70 7.32 -10.74
N ASP A 50 5.48 7.53 -11.23
CA ASP A 50 4.68 8.74 -10.99
C ASP A 50 3.85 8.68 -9.69
N GLY A 51 4.00 7.63 -8.88
CA GLY A 51 3.26 7.43 -7.63
C GLY A 51 1.83 6.94 -7.82
N THR A 52 1.41 6.64 -9.04
CA THR A 52 0.09 6.03 -9.30
C THR A 52 0.15 4.52 -9.13
N VAL A 53 -0.97 3.93 -8.67
CA VAL A 53 -1.09 2.49 -8.45
C VAL A 53 -2.11 1.92 -9.42
N TRP A 54 -1.77 0.77 -10.00
CA TRP A 54 -2.59 0.02 -10.95
C TRP A 54 -2.73 -1.42 -10.49
N SER A 55 -3.79 -2.10 -10.87
CA SER A 55 -4.05 -3.48 -10.46
C SER A 55 -4.80 -4.25 -11.54
N TYR A 56 -4.64 -5.58 -11.56
CA TYR A 56 -5.39 -6.50 -12.42
C TYR A 56 -5.47 -7.89 -11.79
N GLY A 57 -6.35 -8.74 -12.30
CA GLY A 57 -6.62 -10.08 -11.80
C GLY A 57 -8.01 -10.22 -11.20
N ILE A 58 -8.15 -11.10 -10.21
CA ILE A 58 -9.41 -11.32 -9.49
C ILE A 58 -9.77 -10.10 -8.64
N ASN A 59 -11.08 -9.81 -8.57
CA ASN A 59 -11.64 -8.67 -7.83
C ASN A 59 -12.88 -9.04 -7.00
N SER A 60 -13.10 -10.31 -6.70
CA SER A 60 -14.29 -10.76 -5.97
C SER A 60 -14.44 -10.15 -4.56
N SER A 61 -13.33 -9.67 -3.99
CA SER A 61 -13.23 -9.07 -2.66
C SER A 61 -12.66 -7.66 -2.67
N TYR A 62 -12.83 -6.93 -3.79
CA TYR A 62 -12.36 -5.56 -3.99
C TYR A 62 -10.83 -5.43 -4.06
N GLU A 63 -10.12 -6.48 -4.45
CA GLU A 63 -8.66 -6.54 -4.53
C GLU A 63 -8.09 -5.47 -5.46
N LEU A 64 -8.83 -5.08 -6.50
CA LEU A 64 -8.38 -4.09 -7.48
C LEU A 64 -8.57 -2.63 -7.04
N GLY A 65 -9.31 -2.38 -5.95
CA GLY A 65 -9.45 -1.03 -5.37
C GLY A 65 -10.13 0.01 -6.27
N ASP A 66 -10.92 -0.44 -7.23
CA ASP A 66 -11.65 0.40 -8.20
C ASP A 66 -13.11 0.69 -7.78
N GLY A 67 -13.53 0.15 -6.63
CA GLY A 67 -14.89 0.26 -6.09
C GLY A 67 -15.85 -0.82 -6.59
N THR A 68 -15.40 -1.71 -7.47
CA THR A 68 -16.22 -2.81 -8.05
C THR A 68 -15.73 -4.17 -7.55
N THR A 69 -16.44 -5.23 -7.91
CA THR A 69 -16.03 -6.63 -7.76
C THR A 69 -15.79 -7.31 -9.12
N THR A 70 -15.62 -6.53 -10.18
CA THR A 70 -15.39 -7.05 -11.52
C THR A 70 -13.90 -7.30 -11.72
N SER A 71 -13.52 -8.54 -12.01
CA SER A 71 -12.14 -8.91 -12.35
C SER A 71 -11.69 -8.25 -13.66
N SER A 72 -10.41 -7.98 -13.80
CA SER A 72 -9.83 -7.39 -15.00
C SER A 72 -8.59 -8.15 -15.43
N ASP A 73 -8.47 -8.47 -16.70
CA ASP A 73 -7.27 -9.04 -17.34
C ASP A 73 -6.30 -7.95 -17.86
N MET A 74 -6.69 -6.68 -17.70
CA MET A 74 -5.87 -5.50 -18.03
C MET A 74 -5.68 -4.62 -16.79
N PRO A 75 -4.52 -3.93 -16.66
CA PRO A 75 -4.29 -2.99 -15.57
C PRO A 75 -5.34 -1.87 -15.55
N ILE A 76 -5.98 -1.70 -14.40
CA ILE A 76 -6.90 -0.60 -14.10
C ILE A 76 -6.33 0.25 -12.98
N LYS A 77 -6.64 1.54 -12.97
CA LYS A 77 -6.12 2.47 -11.97
C LYS A 77 -6.85 2.28 -10.63
N VAL A 78 -6.09 2.09 -9.55
CA VAL A 78 -6.61 2.07 -8.19
C VAL A 78 -7.10 3.47 -7.80
N LYS A 79 -8.28 3.58 -7.19
CA LYS A 79 -8.96 4.86 -6.90
C LYS A 79 -8.49 5.51 -5.60
N PHE A 80 -7.27 6.03 -5.58
CA PHE A 80 -6.83 6.95 -4.52
C PHE A 80 -7.46 8.34 -4.70
N PRO A 81 -7.59 9.13 -3.61
CA PRO A 81 -7.91 10.56 -3.72
C PRO A 81 -6.91 11.30 -4.60
N GLU A 82 -7.36 12.34 -5.29
CA GLU A 82 -6.50 13.17 -6.14
C GLU A 82 -5.33 13.77 -5.34
N GLY A 83 -4.15 13.81 -5.96
CA GLY A 83 -2.92 14.30 -5.34
C GLY A 83 -2.23 13.31 -4.40
N THR A 84 -2.78 12.10 -4.18
CA THR A 84 -2.10 11.07 -3.39
C THR A 84 -0.93 10.48 -4.18
N ILE A 85 0.27 10.56 -3.62
CA ILE A 85 1.50 9.98 -4.20
C ILE A 85 1.92 8.78 -3.35
N ILE A 86 1.85 7.59 -3.94
CA ILE A 86 2.26 6.36 -3.28
C ILE A 86 3.75 6.12 -3.54
N LYS A 87 4.49 5.72 -2.50
CA LYS A 87 5.93 5.40 -2.57
C LYS A 87 6.24 3.93 -2.30
N GLN A 88 5.30 3.17 -1.72
CA GLN A 88 5.44 1.74 -1.50
C GLN A 88 4.09 1.04 -1.54
N ILE A 89 4.06 -0.21 -2.00
CA ILE A 89 2.92 -1.12 -1.93
C ILE A 89 3.32 -2.42 -1.22
N ALA A 90 2.36 -3.09 -0.60
CA ALA A 90 2.49 -4.44 -0.08
C ALA A 90 1.17 -5.20 -0.32
N VAL A 91 1.25 -6.47 -0.67
CA VAL A 91 0.11 -7.25 -1.18
C VAL A 91 -0.02 -8.55 -0.40
N GLY A 92 -1.17 -8.76 0.21
CA GLY A 92 -1.58 -10.03 0.82
C GLY A 92 -2.46 -10.85 -0.13
N ASN A 93 -3.05 -11.94 0.35
CA ASN A 93 -3.87 -12.82 -0.50
C ASN A 93 -5.10 -12.12 -1.11
N THR A 94 -5.80 -11.30 -0.33
CA THR A 94 -7.04 -10.62 -0.73
C THR A 94 -7.09 -9.17 -0.27
N HIS A 95 -5.99 -8.65 0.28
CA HIS A 95 -5.87 -7.27 0.73
C HIS A 95 -4.58 -6.63 0.26
N ASN A 96 -4.55 -5.32 0.25
CA ASN A 96 -3.41 -4.55 -0.17
C ASN A 96 -3.16 -3.40 0.80
N LEU A 97 -1.90 -3.04 0.94
CA LEU A 97 -1.45 -1.84 1.65
C LEU A 97 -0.69 -0.93 0.70
N ALA A 98 -0.77 0.36 0.96
CA ALA A 98 0.07 1.35 0.32
C ALA A 98 0.56 2.37 1.35
N LEU A 99 1.77 2.88 1.13
CA LEU A 99 2.38 3.94 1.91
C LEU A 99 2.50 5.18 1.04
N ASP A 100 1.90 6.29 1.46
CA ASP A 100 2.01 7.55 0.73
C ASP A 100 3.30 8.32 1.09
N SER A 101 3.57 9.39 0.33
CA SER A 101 4.74 10.24 0.52
C SER A 101 4.74 10.98 1.87
N GLU A 102 3.59 11.14 2.50
CA GLU A 102 3.42 11.78 3.81
C GLU A 102 3.60 10.81 4.99
N GLY A 103 3.77 9.49 4.72
CA GLY A 103 3.92 8.46 5.75
C GLY A 103 2.60 7.94 6.30
N ASN A 104 1.46 8.14 5.60
CA ASN A 104 0.19 7.51 5.94
C ASN A 104 0.09 6.12 5.29
N VAL A 105 -0.55 5.18 5.98
CA VAL A 105 -0.85 3.85 5.47
C VAL A 105 -2.28 3.79 4.98
N TRP A 106 -2.44 3.28 3.76
CA TRP A 106 -3.71 3.01 3.10
C TRP A 106 -3.93 1.51 2.97
N GLY A 107 -5.19 1.08 2.95
CA GLY A 107 -5.54 -0.31 2.73
C GLY A 107 -6.80 -0.46 1.91
N TRP A 108 -6.91 -1.54 1.10
CA TRP A 108 -8.11 -1.92 0.37
C TRP A 108 -8.17 -3.44 0.12
N GLY A 109 -9.34 -3.92 -0.30
CA GLY A 109 -9.61 -5.34 -0.49
C GLY A 109 -10.40 -5.93 0.67
N ALA A 110 -10.35 -7.25 0.82
CA ALA A 110 -11.01 -7.97 1.91
C ALA A 110 -10.38 -7.66 3.26
N ASN A 111 -11.20 -7.74 4.31
CA ASN A 111 -10.72 -7.73 5.68
C ASN A 111 -10.84 -9.14 6.33
N SER A 112 -10.59 -10.19 5.55
CA SER A 112 -10.52 -11.56 6.06
C SER A 112 -9.46 -11.63 7.16
N ASN A 113 -9.78 -12.29 8.25
CA ASN A 113 -8.87 -12.38 9.40
C ASN A 113 -8.34 -11.04 9.95
N ASN A 114 -9.03 -9.94 9.67
CA ASN A 114 -8.65 -8.56 10.06
C ASN A 114 -7.36 -8.06 9.41
N ALA A 115 -7.01 -8.57 8.24
CA ALA A 115 -5.77 -8.21 7.52
C ALA A 115 -5.67 -6.72 7.17
N LEU A 116 -6.81 -6.01 7.00
CA LEU A 116 -6.82 -4.56 6.83
C LEU A 116 -6.78 -3.77 8.14
N GLY A 117 -7.05 -4.42 9.29
CA GLY A 117 -7.14 -3.72 10.57
C GLY A 117 -8.31 -2.75 10.68
N THR A 118 -9.31 -2.86 9.82
CA THR A 118 -10.51 -2.01 9.74
C THR A 118 -11.69 -2.81 9.20
N ILE A 119 -12.41 -2.31 8.22
CA ILE A 119 -13.47 -3.03 7.49
C ILE A 119 -12.99 -3.39 6.07
N THR A 120 -13.71 -4.28 5.39
CA THR A 120 -13.53 -4.50 3.95
C THR A 120 -13.65 -3.17 3.20
N ALA A 121 -12.65 -2.82 2.41
CA ALA A 121 -12.57 -1.53 1.74
C ALA A 121 -12.58 -1.71 0.21
N ARG A 122 -13.58 -1.10 -0.43
CA ARG A 122 -13.80 -1.18 -1.89
C ARG A 122 -12.80 -0.33 -2.69
N VAL A 123 -12.30 0.72 -2.05
CA VAL A 123 -11.27 1.64 -2.53
C VAL A 123 -10.30 1.91 -1.40
N PRO A 124 -9.09 2.42 -1.66
CA PRO A 124 -8.14 2.73 -0.60
C PRO A 124 -8.70 3.65 0.48
N VAL A 125 -8.52 3.25 1.74
CA VAL A 125 -8.87 4.03 2.94
C VAL A 125 -7.64 4.19 3.83
N LYS A 126 -7.50 5.33 4.52
CA LYS A 126 -6.43 5.52 5.52
C LYS A 126 -6.68 4.64 6.74
N LEU A 127 -5.65 3.94 7.20
CA LEU A 127 -5.71 3.03 8.36
C LEU A 127 -5.41 3.72 9.70
N GLY A 128 -5.24 5.05 9.70
CA GLY A 128 -4.97 5.84 10.90
C GLY A 128 -3.52 5.75 11.41
N LEU A 129 -2.62 5.14 10.66
CA LEU A 129 -1.18 5.12 10.93
C LEU A 129 -0.51 6.27 10.20
N THR A 130 0.39 6.97 10.90
CA THR A 130 1.19 8.09 10.39
C THR A 130 2.65 7.93 10.80
N GLY A 131 3.58 8.63 10.14
CA GLY A 131 5.00 8.53 10.44
C GLY A 131 5.60 7.15 10.12
N ILE A 132 5.00 6.45 9.16
CA ILE A 132 5.45 5.14 8.72
C ILE A 132 6.50 5.30 7.62
N LYS A 133 7.59 4.51 7.72
CA LYS A 133 8.65 4.47 6.70
C LYS A 133 8.61 3.22 5.82
N LYS A 134 8.00 2.12 6.31
CA LYS A 134 7.89 0.87 5.55
C LYS A 134 6.63 0.08 5.92
N ILE A 135 6.08 -0.65 4.96
CA ILE A 135 4.95 -1.56 5.12
C ILE A 135 5.31 -2.95 4.58
N ALA A 136 4.68 -3.98 5.14
CA ALA A 136 4.74 -5.35 4.63
C ALA A 136 3.38 -6.02 4.79
N ALA A 137 3.06 -6.93 3.89
CA ALA A 137 1.85 -7.76 3.95
C ALA A 137 2.16 -9.16 3.42
N ASN A 138 1.56 -10.17 4.01
CA ASN A 138 1.66 -11.54 3.58
C ASN A 138 0.40 -12.30 3.99
N ASN A 139 -0.14 -13.15 3.11
CA ASN A 139 -1.39 -13.87 3.37
C ASN A 139 -2.48 -12.97 3.98
N ASP A 140 -2.79 -13.15 5.27
CA ASP A 140 -3.77 -12.38 6.03
C ASP A 140 -3.11 -11.59 7.19
N GLN A 141 -1.86 -11.20 7.04
CA GLN A 141 -1.08 -10.43 8.02
C GLN A 141 -0.56 -9.14 7.42
N SER A 142 -0.39 -8.15 8.27
CA SER A 142 0.10 -6.83 7.89
C SER A 142 1.04 -6.27 8.94
N MET A 143 2.03 -5.52 8.48
CA MET A 143 3.02 -4.83 9.30
C MET A 143 3.25 -3.40 8.82
N ALA A 144 3.60 -2.52 9.76
CA ALA A 144 4.06 -1.17 9.47
C ALA A 144 5.20 -0.77 10.41
N LEU A 145 6.29 -0.27 9.84
CA LEU A 145 7.48 0.18 10.57
C LEU A 145 7.48 1.72 10.61
N THR A 146 7.59 2.26 11.82
CA THR A 146 7.67 3.72 12.04
C THR A 146 9.06 4.26 11.76
N ASN A 147 9.18 5.58 11.58
CA ASN A 147 10.46 6.28 11.46
C ASN A 147 11.36 6.05 12.70
N ASP A 148 10.77 5.91 13.88
CA ASP A 148 11.48 5.71 15.16
C ASP A 148 11.82 4.23 15.44
N GLY A 149 11.55 3.32 14.50
CA GLY A 149 11.92 1.91 14.61
C GLY A 149 10.94 1.05 15.42
N TYR A 150 9.73 1.50 15.67
CA TYR A 150 8.65 0.67 16.22
C TYR A 150 7.88 -0.04 15.11
N VAL A 151 7.31 -1.21 15.43
CA VAL A 151 6.54 -2.02 14.49
C VAL A 151 5.10 -2.16 14.96
N TYR A 152 4.17 -1.89 14.07
CA TYR A 152 2.76 -2.26 14.23
C TYR A 152 2.49 -3.55 13.47
N VAL A 153 1.67 -4.45 14.06
CA VAL A 153 1.25 -5.73 13.48
C VAL A 153 -0.26 -5.89 13.62
N TRP A 154 -0.91 -6.54 12.64
CA TRP A 154 -2.33 -6.88 12.71
C TRP A 154 -2.69 -8.00 11.72
N GLY A 155 -3.89 -8.59 11.88
CA GLY A 155 -4.38 -9.68 11.06
C GLY A 155 -4.42 -11.02 11.77
N LEU A 156 -4.21 -12.10 11.01
CA LEU A 156 -4.21 -13.48 11.48
C LEU A 156 -3.07 -13.73 12.47
N ASN A 157 -3.38 -14.46 13.57
CA ASN A 157 -2.40 -14.75 14.62
C ASN A 157 -2.67 -16.09 15.32
N ASN A 158 -3.24 -17.06 14.61
CA ASN A 158 -3.67 -18.33 15.20
C ASN A 158 -2.51 -19.20 15.73
N ASN A 159 -1.28 -18.96 15.24
CA ASN A 159 -0.07 -19.66 15.66
C ASN A 159 0.94 -18.73 16.39
N GLY A 160 0.52 -17.50 16.74
CA GLY A 160 1.38 -16.52 17.39
C GLY A 160 2.31 -15.76 16.43
N GLU A 161 1.97 -15.73 15.14
CA GLU A 161 2.80 -15.16 14.06
C GLU A 161 3.11 -13.68 14.26
N LEU A 162 2.24 -12.96 14.96
CA LEU A 162 2.39 -11.53 15.20
C LEU A 162 3.27 -11.21 16.43
N GLY A 163 3.70 -12.22 17.21
CA GLY A 163 4.66 -12.01 18.30
C GLY A 163 4.17 -11.20 19.50
N ILE A 164 2.85 -11.08 19.71
CA ILE A 164 2.21 -10.23 20.74
C ILE A 164 1.72 -11.01 21.98
N ARG A 165 2.25 -12.22 22.19
CA ARG A 165 1.94 -13.11 23.33
C ARG A 165 0.48 -13.52 23.46
N THR A 166 -0.24 -13.59 22.35
CA THR A 166 -1.59 -14.16 22.24
C THR A 166 -1.68 -14.93 20.93
N TYR A 167 -2.69 -15.77 20.82
CA TYR A 167 -3.06 -16.47 19.59
C TYR A 167 -4.35 -15.92 18.99
N GLU A 168 -4.85 -14.82 19.54
CA GLU A 168 -6.04 -14.13 19.05
C GLU A 168 -5.71 -13.28 17.81
N LYS A 169 -6.68 -13.20 16.89
CA LYS A 169 -6.59 -12.29 15.75
C LYS A 169 -6.49 -10.84 16.21
N VAL A 170 -5.65 -10.07 15.55
CA VAL A 170 -5.44 -8.66 15.86
C VAL A 170 -6.28 -7.80 14.92
N THR A 171 -7.34 -7.21 15.46
CA THR A 171 -8.39 -6.55 14.67
C THR A 171 -8.04 -5.16 14.17
N LYS A 172 -6.94 -4.57 14.65
CA LYS A 172 -6.45 -3.23 14.26
C LYS A 172 -4.95 -3.13 14.49
N PRO A 173 -4.24 -2.21 13.82
CA PRO A 173 -2.81 -2.03 14.03
C PRO A 173 -2.45 -1.92 15.51
N THR A 174 -1.64 -2.84 15.98
CA THR A 174 -1.22 -2.98 17.39
C THR A 174 0.30 -2.93 17.46
N LEU A 175 0.82 -2.13 18.39
CA LEU A 175 2.26 -2.01 18.59
C LEU A 175 2.85 -3.35 19.04
N LEU A 176 3.88 -3.82 18.33
CA LEU A 176 4.64 -5.01 18.70
C LEU A 176 5.43 -4.70 19.98
N PRO A 177 5.12 -5.38 21.11
CA PRO A 177 5.78 -5.10 22.38
C PRO A 177 7.23 -5.64 22.38
N TYR A 178 8.08 -5.05 23.20
CA TYR A 178 9.44 -5.53 23.51
C TYR A 178 10.47 -5.43 22.38
N ILE A 179 10.10 -4.93 21.20
CA ILE A 179 11.02 -4.71 20.08
C ILE A 179 10.95 -3.25 19.65
N ASN A 180 12.10 -2.62 19.57
CA ASN A 180 12.28 -1.27 19.03
C ASN A 180 13.60 -1.20 18.25
N SER A 181 13.90 -0.04 17.69
CA SER A 181 15.10 0.16 16.87
C SER A 181 15.18 -0.78 15.67
N VAL A 182 14.01 -1.19 15.15
CA VAL A 182 13.91 -2.03 13.95
C VAL A 182 14.32 -1.19 12.74
N LEU A 183 15.20 -1.75 11.93
CA LEU A 183 15.71 -1.07 10.73
C LEU A 183 14.85 -1.37 9.51
N ASP A 184 14.39 -2.62 9.39
CA ASP A 184 13.64 -3.11 8.23
C ASP A 184 12.63 -4.20 8.57
N ILE A 185 11.59 -4.37 7.72
CA ILE A 185 10.56 -5.42 7.76
C ILE A 185 10.28 -5.95 6.35
N SER A 186 9.86 -7.22 6.26
CA SER A 186 9.50 -7.86 4.99
C SER A 186 8.40 -8.91 5.21
#